data_bb5fe5ed90d7c5b71f071d2f3a908325
#
_entry.id   bb5fe5ed90d7c5b71f071d2f3a908325
#
_cell.length_a   1.000
_cell.length_b   1.000
_cell.length_c   1.000
_cell.angle_alpha   90.00
_cell.angle_beta   90.00
_cell.angle_gamma   90.00
#
_symmetry.space_group_name_H-M   'P 1'
#
loop_
_entity.id
_entity.type
_entity.pdbx_description
1 polymer ?
#
loop_
_entity_poly.entity_id
_entity_poly.type
_entity_poly.pdbx_seq_one_letter_code
_entity_poly.pdbx_strand_id
1 'polypeptide(L)'
;RAREIYFDIADSEGIKFDLLKKGILHFYNDEKEFSSAADKASWLDQEGMEWEALSLDEIEDLEPAFKSASNEKKIVGGIYTKSDASGDIHKFCTNMIKTLEEKYGVETFFNTEIETIYKDKDKVILSATDQANSKGYVFDQVAVCAGVETQKFADILGDGMRVYPVKGYSVTIYLDDMISQQAA
;
A
#
# COMPACT_ATOMS: atom_id res chain seq x y z
N ARG A 1 -4.49 -11.81 7.09
CA ARG A 1 -3.22 -12.57 7.07
C ARG A 1 -2.02 -11.73 6.59
N ALA A 2 -2.04 -11.10 5.39
CA ALA A 2 -0.92 -10.27 4.91
C ALA A 2 -0.65 -9.07 5.84
N ARG A 3 -1.70 -8.39 6.30
CA ARG A 3 -1.62 -7.27 7.24
C ARG A 3 -0.96 -7.65 8.57
N GLU A 4 -1.33 -8.80 9.13
CA GLU A 4 -0.74 -9.32 10.38
C GLU A 4 0.75 -9.57 10.22
N ILE A 5 1.16 -10.25 9.13
CA ILE A 5 2.57 -10.48 8.81
C ILE A 5 3.34 -9.15 8.72
N TYR A 6 2.74 -8.14 8.09
CA TYR A 6 3.34 -6.82 7.97
C TYR A 6 3.55 -6.15 9.34
N PHE A 7 2.56 -6.24 10.23
CA PHE A 7 2.68 -5.71 11.60
C PHE A 7 3.70 -6.50 12.42
N ASP A 8 3.69 -7.83 12.31
CA ASP A 8 4.65 -8.69 13.02
C ASP A 8 6.09 -8.40 12.60
N ILE A 9 6.33 -8.18 11.30
CA ILE A 9 7.64 -7.76 10.81
C ILE A 9 8.02 -6.39 11.37
N ALA A 10 7.12 -5.42 11.33
CA ALA A 10 7.39 -4.09 11.84
C ALA A 10 7.73 -4.12 13.34
N ASP A 11 6.98 -4.87 14.12
CA ASP A 11 7.19 -5.01 15.57
C ASP A 11 8.48 -5.76 15.88
N SER A 12 8.76 -6.90 15.22
CA SER A 12 9.95 -7.73 15.46
C SER A 12 11.25 -7.02 15.07
N GLU A 13 11.20 -6.18 14.03
CA GLU A 13 12.36 -5.42 13.55
C GLU A 13 12.44 -4.00 14.15
N GLY A 14 11.45 -3.59 14.94
CA GLY A 14 11.41 -2.27 15.57
C GLY A 14 11.19 -1.13 14.58
N ILE A 15 10.52 -1.39 13.46
CA ILE A 15 10.28 -0.42 12.39
C ILE A 15 9.14 0.52 12.78
N LYS A 16 9.46 1.81 12.94
CA LYS A 16 8.50 2.87 13.23
C LYS A 16 8.07 3.56 11.94
N PHE A 17 6.76 3.67 11.71
CA PHE A 17 6.19 4.22 10.49
C PHE A 17 4.82 4.90 10.71
N ASP A 18 4.61 5.49 11.87
CA ASP A 18 3.38 6.21 12.26
C ASP A 18 2.12 5.33 12.12
N LEU A 19 2.24 4.07 12.50
CA LEU A 19 1.14 3.11 12.45
C LEU A 19 0.00 3.52 13.37
N LEU A 20 -1.19 3.71 12.79
CA LEU A 20 -2.44 3.98 13.48
C LEU A 20 -3.43 2.83 13.22
N LYS A 21 -3.79 2.09 14.25
CA LYS A 21 -4.77 1.00 14.20
C LYS A 21 -6.15 1.53 14.60
N LYS A 22 -6.65 2.51 13.84
CA LYS A 22 -7.94 3.16 14.09
C LYS A 22 -9.01 2.83 13.05
N GLY A 23 -8.76 1.85 12.19
CA GLY A 23 -9.64 1.52 11.07
C GLY A 23 -9.49 2.48 9.88
N ILE A 24 -10.26 2.20 8.83
CA ILE A 24 -10.36 3.04 7.63
C ILE A 24 -11.83 3.26 7.31
N LEU A 25 -12.19 4.52 7.11
CA LEU A 25 -13.52 4.94 6.68
C LEU A 25 -13.52 5.29 5.19
N HIS A 26 -14.35 4.62 4.42
CA HIS A 26 -14.70 4.96 3.05
C HIS A 26 -16.09 5.60 3.04
N PHE A 27 -16.20 6.85 2.62
CA PHE A 27 -17.49 7.55 2.53
C PHE A 27 -17.93 7.75 1.08
N TYR A 28 -19.23 7.85 0.86
CA TYR A 28 -19.86 7.88 -0.45
C TYR A 28 -20.81 9.07 -0.59
N ASN A 29 -20.84 9.64 -1.79
CA ASN A 29 -21.74 10.75 -2.15
C ASN A 29 -22.90 10.30 -3.05
N ASP A 30 -22.92 9.06 -3.47
CA ASP A 30 -23.92 8.47 -4.35
C ASP A 30 -24.49 7.18 -3.75
N GLU A 31 -25.81 7.09 -3.67
CA GLU A 31 -26.52 5.94 -3.09
C GLU A 31 -26.24 4.62 -3.79
N LYS A 32 -26.06 4.64 -5.12
CA LYS A 32 -25.79 3.42 -5.89
C LYS A 32 -24.39 2.91 -5.65
N GLU A 33 -23.43 3.85 -5.57
CA GLU A 33 -22.05 3.50 -5.25
C GLU A 33 -21.95 2.93 -3.83
N PHE A 34 -22.63 3.56 -2.86
CA PHE A 34 -22.69 3.08 -1.48
C PHE A 34 -23.31 1.68 -1.39
N SER A 35 -24.50 1.48 -1.99
CA SER A 35 -25.17 0.17 -2.01
C SER A 35 -24.28 -0.89 -2.67
N SER A 36 -23.69 -0.59 -3.82
CA SER A 36 -22.77 -1.51 -4.50
C SER A 36 -21.54 -1.86 -3.68
N ALA A 37 -21.02 -0.89 -2.92
CA ALA A 37 -19.87 -1.11 -2.06
C ALA A 37 -20.25 -1.97 -0.84
N ALA A 38 -21.43 -1.73 -0.22
CA ALA A 38 -21.95 -2.54 0.88
C ALA A 38 -22.20 -3.99 0.44
N ASP A 39 -22.78 -4.20 -0.75
CA ASP A 39 -22.98 -5.54 -1.31
C ASP A 39 -21.64 -6.28 -1.49
N LYS A 40 -20.62 -5.58 -2.00
CA LYS A 40 -19.27 -6.17 -2.15
C LYS A 40 -18.60 -6.43 -0.81
N ALA A 41 -18.76 -5.54 0.16
CA ALA A 41 -18.21 -5.70 1.49
C ALA A 41 -18.82 -6.91 2.20
N SER A 42 -20.09 -7.21 1.97
CA SER A 42 -20.75 -8.41 2.54
C SER A 42 -20.09 -9.74 2.13
N TRP A 43 -19.42 -9.78 0.98
CA TRP A 43 -18.65 -10.95 0.56
C TRP A 43 -17.37 -11.12 1.37
N LEU A 44 -16.78 -10.01 1.84
CA LEU A 44 -15.56 -10.01 2.62
C LEU A 44 -15.79 -10.50 4.05
N ASP A 45 -17.02 -10.46 4.55
CA ASP A 45 -17.40 -11.08 5.82
C ASP A 45 -17.07 -12.58 5.83
N GLN A 46 -17.27 -13.26 4.71
CA GLN A 46 -16.98 -14.69 4.56
C GLN A 46 -15.48 -15.00 4.69
N GLU A 47 -14.65 -14.00 4.43
CA GLU A 47 -13.18 -14.06 4.56
C GLU A 47 -12.68 -13.53 5.91
N GLY A 48 -13.60 -13.20 6.84
CA GLY A 48 -13.27 -12.75 8.19
C GLY A 48 -12.82 -11.29 8.28
N MET A 49 -13.23 -10.45 7.34
CA MET A 49 -12.99 -9.00 7.40
C MET A 49 -14.14 -8.32 8.13
N GLU A 50 -13.85 -7.69 9.25
CA GLU A 50 -14.82 -6.89 10.02
C GLU A 50 -15.06 -5.55 9.34
N TRP A 51 -16.31 -5.28 8.95
CA TRP A 51 -16.73 -4.01 8.37
C TRP A 51 -18.12 -3.62 8.88
N GLU A 52 -18.41 -2.33 8.84
CA GLU A 52 -19.72 -1.78 9.23
C GLU A 52 -20.17 -0.75 8.19
N ALA A 53 -21.45 -0.81 7.83
CA ALA A 53 -22.08 0.28 7.07
C ALA A 53 -22.53 1.36 8.06
N LEU A 54 -22.09 2.59 7.84
CA LEU A 54 -22.36 3.73 8.71
C LEU A 54 -23.28 4.73 8.02
N SER A 55 -24.25 5.24 8.78
CA SER A 55 -25.03 6.43 8.44
C SER A 55 -24.19 7.71 8.57
N LEU A 56 -24.71 8.84 8.10
CA LEU A 56 -24.04 10.13 8.23
C LEU A 56 -23.78 10.50 9.70
N ASP A 57 -24.74 10.31 10.59
CA ASP A 57 -24.61 10.64 12.01
C ASP A 57 -23.48 9.80 12.66
N GLU A 58 -23.39 8.51 12.32
CA GLU A 58 -22.34 7.63 12.81
C GLU A 58 -20.95 8.01 12.23
N ILE A 59 -20.89 8.47 10.98
CA ILE A 59 -19.66 9.00 10.37
C ILE A 59 -19.21 10.27 11.10
N GLU A 60 -20.14 11.19 11.41
CA GLU A 60 -19.82 12.44 12.13
C GLU A 60 -19.36 12.19 13.57
N ASP A 61 -19.83 11.12 14.19
CA ASP A 61 -19.37 10.72 15.53
C ASP A 61 -17.99 10.05 15.47
N LEU A 62 -17.72 9.28 14.43
CA LEU A 62 -16.43 8.62 14.24
C LEU A 62 -15.35 9.64 13.83
N GLU A 63 -15.68 10.57 12.93
CA GLU A 63 -14.78 11.57 12.36
C GLU A 63 -15.44 12.96 12.42
N PRO A 64 -15.21 13.72 13.50
CA PRO A 64 -15.87 15.01 13.73
C PRO A 64 -15.62 16.08 12.66
N ALA A 65 -14.57 15.93 11.83
CA ALA A 65 -14.31 16.84 10.71
C ALA A 65 -15.44 16.83 9.67
N PHE A 66 -16.22 15.75 9.59
CA PHE A 66 -17.38 15.68 8.70
C PHE A 66 -18.55 16.56 9.14
N LYS A 67 -18.67 16.95 10.41
CA LYS A 67 -19.74 17.85 10.91
C LYS A 67 -19.77 19.19 10.20
N SER A 68 -18.62 19.70 9.78
CA SER A 68 -18.53 20.95 9.02
C SER A 68 -18.70 20.73 7.51
N ALA A 69 -18.41 19.55 7.00
CA ALA A 69 -18.48 19.22 5.58
C ALA A 69 -19.88 18.76 5.14
N SER A 70 -20.70 18.26 6.05
CA SER A 70 -22.05 17.72 5.77
C SER A 70 -23.02 18.75 5.19
N ASN A 71 -22.82 20.05 5.46
CA ASN A 71 -23.65 21.11 4.93
C ASN A 71 -23.44 21.40 3.43
N GLU A 72 -22.33 20.99 2.84
CA GLU A 72 -21.97 21.29 1.45
C GLU A 72 -21.96 20.06 0.53
N LYS A 73 -21.76 18.86 1.07
CA LYS A 73 -21.72 17.62 0.28
C LYS A 73 -22.67 16.58 0.88
N LYS A 74 -23.57 16.06 0.05
CA LYS A 74 -24.42 14.93 0.41
C LYS A 74 -23.60 13.67 0.58
N ILE A 75 -23.12 13.41 1.80
CA ILE A 75 -22.63 12.10 2.17
C ILE A 75 -23.84 11.23 2.46
N VAL A 76 -23.98 10.13 1.76
CA VAL A 76 -25.10 9.19 1.89
C VAL A 76 -24.84 8.06 2.86
N GLY A 77 -23.56 7.77 3.12
CA GLY A 77 -23.14 6.75 4.06
C GLY A 77 -21.66 6.42 3.90
N GLY A 78 -21.18 5.47 4.69
CA GLY A 78 -19.79 5.00 4.65
C GLY A 78 -19.64 3.54 5.00
N ILE A 79 -18.50 3.00 4.66
CA ILE A 79 -18.05 1.67 5.08
C ILE A 79 -16.82 1.84 5.95
N TYR A 80 -16.91 1.36 7.17
CA TYR A 80 -15.83 1.41 8.14
C TYR A 80 -15.27 0.02 8.40
N THR A 81 -13.97 -0.14 8.19
CA THR A 81 -13.23 -1.38 8.44
C THR A 81 -12.36 -1.22 9.68
N LYS A 82 -12.87 -1.64 10.82
CA LYS A 82 -12.20 -1.48 12.15
C LYS A 82 -10.82 -2.10 12.21
N SER A 83 -10.65 -3.23 11.57
CA SER A 83 -9.40 -3.99 11.59
C SER A 83 -8.32 -3.41 10.69
N ASP A 84 -8.62 -2.41 9.87
CA ASP A 84 -7.64 -1.74 9.03
C ASP A 84 -6.82 -0.71 9.80
N ALA A 85 -5.74 -0.29 9.18
CA ALA A 85 -4.79 0.65 9.77
C ALA A 85 -4.17 1.54 8.71
N SER A 86 -3.74 2.71 9.10
CA SER A 86 -2.92 3.60 8.28
C SER A 86 -1.50 3.68 8.80
N GLY A 87 -0.57 4.10 7.95
CA GLY A 87 0.82 4.29 8.31
C GLY A 87 1.59 4.94 7.18
N ASP A 88 2.76 5.49 7.50
CA ASP A 88 3.64 6.10 6.51
C ASP A 88 4.48 5.02 5.81
N ILE A 89 4.07 4.64 4.59
CA ILE A 89 4.76 3.60 3.81
C ILE A 89 6.19 4.01 3.43
N HIS A 90 6.45 5.31 3.24
CA HIS A 90 7.80 5.78 2.95
C HIS A 90 8.74 5.56 4.15
N LYS A 91 8.28 5.90 5.36
CA LYS A 91 9.02 5.62 6.59
C LYS A 91 9.23 4.12 6.79
N PHE A 92 8.21 3.30 6.52
CA PHE A 92 8.34 1.85 6.61
C PHE A 92 9.43 1.34 5.67
N CYS A 93 9.36 1.67 4.37
CA CYS A 93 10.33 1.20 3.38
C CYS A 93 11.76 1.68 3.70
N THR A 94 11.92 2.94 4.08
CA THR A 94 13.23 3.51 4.42
C THR A 94 13.86 2.81 5.63
N ASN A 95 13.08 2.61 6.69
CA ASN A 95 13.57 1.93 7.90
C ASN A 95 13.79 0.42 7.66
N MET A 96 12.97 -0.21 6.82
CA MET A 96 13.15 -1.60 6.44
C MET A 96 14.48 -1.79 5.69
N ILE A 97 14.76 -0.95 4.69
CA ILE A 97 16.03 -1.02 3.93
C ILE A 97 17.21 -0.88 4.88
N LYS A 98 17.17 0.09 5.79
CA LYS A 98 18.23 0.26 6.78
C LYS A 98 18.42 -0.98 7.66
N THR A 99 17.32 -1.58 8.12
CA THR A 99 17.36 -2.82 8.91
C THR A 99 17.96 -3.97 8.10
N LEU A 100 17.58 -4.11 6.84
CA LEU A 100 18.09 -5.15 5.95
C LEU A 100 19.61 -5.01 5.72
N GLU A 101 20.09 -3.79 5.52
CA GLU A 101 21.53 -3.53 5.35
C GLU A 101 22.32 -3.79 6.64
N GLU A 102 21.88 -3.20 7.76
CA GLU A 102 22.62 -3.23 9.03
C GLU A 102 22.57 -4.59 9.72
N LYS A 103 21.42 -5.27 9.69
CA LYS A 103 21.19 -6.49 10.46
C LYS A 103 21.40 -7.77 9.63
N TYR A 104 21.06 -7.72 8.35
CA TYR A 104 21.05 -8.89 7.49
C TYR A 104 22.11 -8.85 6.38
N GLY A 105 22.86 -7.76 6.25
CA GLY A 105 23.93 -7.60 5.26
C GLY A 105 23.42 -7.58 3.81
N VAL A 106 22.18 -7.11 3.60
CA VAL A 106 21.61 -6.95 2.26
C VAL A 106 22.29 -5.79 1.57
N GLU A 107 22.74 -5.98 0.33
CA GLU A 107 23.26 -4.90 -0.50
C GLU A 107 22.12 -4.26 -1.31
N THR A 108 22.05 -2.93 -1.30
CA THR A 108 21.06 -2.16 -2.07
C THR A 108 21.72 -1.34 -3.16
N PHE A 109 21.14 -1.34 -4.34
CA PHE A 109 21.64 -0.61 -5.51
C PHE A 109 20.56 0.37 -5.99
N PHE A 110 20.59 1.58 -5.48
CA PHE A 110 19.72 2.67 -5.94
C PHE A 110 20.24 3.28 -7.24
N ASN A 111 19.35 3.96 -7.99
CA ASN A 111 19.66 4.58 -9.28
C ASN A 111 20.29 3.60 -10.29
N THR A 112 19.92 2.34 -10.20
CA THR A 112 20.41 1.25 -11.04
C THR A 112 19.24 0.69 -11.82
N GLU A 113 19.21 0.89 -13.11
CA GLU A 113 18.16 0.40 -14.00
C GLU A 113 18.47 -1.02 -14.45
N ILE A 114 17.52 -1.94 -14.26
CA ILE A 114 17.60 -3.29 -14.80
C ILE A 114 17.07 -3.27 -16.25
N GLU A 115 17.93 -3.57 -17.19
CA GLU A 115 17.61 -3.56 -18.63
C GLU A 115 17.04 -4.89 -19.10
N THR A 116 17.71 -5.99 -18.71
CA THR A 116 17.33 -7.35 -19.13
C THR A 116 17.51 -8.36 -18.00
N ILE A 117 16.76 -9.44 -18.13
CA ILE A 117 16.85 -10.63 -17.30
C ILE A 117 16.82 -11.87 -18.20
N TYR A 118 17.69 -12.82 -17.99
CA TYR A 118 17.64 -14.12 -18.70
C TYR A 118 18.21 -15.25 -17.84
N LYS A 119 17.77 -16.45 -18.15
CA LYS A 119 18.25 -17.67 -17.49
C LYS A 119 19.38 -18.28 -18.31
N ASP A 120 20.50 -18.58 -17.65
CA ASP A 120 21.58 -19.38 -18.20
C ASP A 120 21.85 -20.57 -17.26
N LYS A 121 21.46 -21.78 -17.70
CA LYS A 121 21.51 -23.03 -16.90
C LYS A 121 20.77 -22.85 -15.56
N ASP A 122 21.51 -22.91 -14.46
CA ASP A 122 20.97 -22.80 -13.09
C ASP A 122 21.14 -21.39 -12.49
N LYS A 123 21.51 -20.42 -13.32
CA LYS A 123 21.73 -19.03 -12.88
C LYS A 123 20.78 -18.08 -13.61
N VAL A 124 20.52 -16.97 -12.97
CA VAL A 124 19.80 -15.83 -13.54
C VAL A 124 20.77 -14.68 -13.70
N ILE A 125 20.83 -14.13 -14.88
CA ILE A 125 21.71 -13.03 -15.25
C ILE A 125 20.86 -11.77 -15.43
N LEU A 126 21.27 -10.69 -14.77
CA LEU A 126 20.72 -9.35 -14.95
C LEU A 126 21.74 -8.46 -15.64
N SER A 127 21.30 -7.69 -16.63
CA SER A 127 22.02 -6.53 -17.12
C SER A 127 21.45 -5.29 -16.46
N ALA A 128 22.29 -4.49 -15.86
CA ALA A 128 21.90 -3.26 -15.20
C ALA A 128 22.83 -2.11 -15.59
N THR A 129 22.27 -0.90 -15.65
CA THR A 129 23.03 0.32 -15.93
C THR A 129 22.98 1.25 -14.73
N ASP A 130 24.15 1.65 -14.26
CA ASP A 130 24.37 2.67 -13.26
C ASP A 130 25.18 3.81 -13.87
N GLN A 131 24.63 5.04 -13.90
CA GLN A 131 25.29 6.27 -14.34
C GLN A 131 26.10 6.15 -15.65
N ALA A 132 25.59 5.42 -16.65
CA ALA A 132 26.20 5.15 -17.96
C ALA A 132 27.19 3.96 -18.02
N ASN A 133 27.30 3.16 -16.97
CA ASN A 133 28.07 1.91 -17.03
C ASN A 133 27.12 0.70 -16.99
N SER A 134 27.12 -0.11 -18.04
CA SER A 134 26.42 -1.40 -18.04
C SER A 134 27.22 -2.43 -17.29
N LYS A 135 26.54 -3.17 -16.40
CA LYS A 135 27.13 -4.21 -15.57
C LYS A 135 26.26 -5.46 -15.55
N GLY A 136 26.89 -6.61 -15.63
CA GLY A 136 26.23 -7.91 -15.49
C GLY A 136 26.28 -8.40 -14.05
N TYR A 137 25.16 -8.92 -13.57
CA TYR A 137 25.04 -9.56 -12.25
C TYR A 137 24.56 -10.99 -12.43
N VAL A 138 25.07 -11.92 -11.62
CA VAL A 138 24.71 -13.34 -11.68
C VAL A 138 24.18 -13.78 -10.33
N PHE A 139 22.97 -14.36 -10.33
CA PHE A 139 22.28 -14.81 -9.12
C PHE A 139 21.79 -16.25 -9.26
N ASP A 140 21.55 -16.92 -8.14
CA ASP A 140 20.89 -18.21 -8.09
C ASP A 140 19.39 -18.08 -8.35
N GLN A 141 18.77 -17.02 -7.80
CA GLN A 141 17.35 -16.74 -7.93
C GLN A 141 17.11 -15.23 -7.97
N VAL A 142 16.05 -14.81 -8.63
CA VAL A 142 15.61 -13.41 -8.71
C VAL A 142 14.11 -13.34 -8.45
N ALA A 143 13.69 -12.43 -7.58
CA ALA A 143 12.30 -12.07 -7.39
C ALA A 143 12.05 -10.70 -8.07
N VAL A 144 11.14 -10.66 -9.04
CA VAL A 144 10.78 -9.43 -9.75
C VAL A 144 9.62 -8.76 -9.04
N CYS A 145 9.88 -7.62 -8.39
CA CYS A 145 8.90 -6.82 -7.65
C CYS A 145 8.83 -5.40 -8.23
N ALA A 146 8.70 -5.28 -9.56
CA ALA A 146 8.83 -4.02 -10.30
C ALA A 146 7.48 -3.31 -10.58
N GLY A 147 6.40 -3.65 -9.86
CA GLY A 147 5.09 -3.05 -10.08
C GLY A 147 4.62 -3.24 -11.53
N VAL A 148 4.25 -2.18 -12.23
CA VAL A 148 3.80 -2.23 -13.62
C VAL A 148 4.88 -2.67 -14.60
N GLU A 149 6.15 -2.41 -14.29
CA GLU A 149 7.29 -2.84 -15.11
C GLU A 149 7.52 -4.36 -15.04
N THR A 150 6.88 -5.06 -14.10
CA THR A 150 6.96 -6.53 -14.00
C THR A 150 6.52 -7.19 -15.31
N GLN A 151 5.56 -6.60 -16.04
CA GLN A 151 5.11 -7.12 -17.33
C GLN A 151 6.27 -7.17 -18.35
N LYS A 152 7.11 -6.13 -18.43
CA LYS A 152 8.29 -6.09 -19.32
C LYS A 152 9.22 -7.29 -19.07
N PHE A 153 9.50 -7.58 -17.79
CA PHE A 153 10.39 -8.69 -17.46
C PHE A 153 9.73 -10.06 -17.69
N ALA A 154 8.43 -10.17 -17.43
CA ALA A 154 7.68 -11.38 -17.75
C ALA A 154 7.70 -11.69 -19.25
N ASP A 155 7.46 -10.67 -20.10
CA ASP A 155 7.52 -10.82 -21.55
C ASP A 155 8.92 -11.26 -22.04
N ILE A 156 9.99 -10.72 -21.47
CA ILE A 156 11.39 -11.13 -21.77
C ILE A 156 11.61 -12.61 -21.43
N LEU A 157 11.01 -13.10 -20.35
CA LEU A 157 11.13 -14.49 -19.90
C LEU A 157 10.18 -15.45 -20.61
N GLY A 158 9.27 -14.94 -21.45
CA GLY A 158 8.26 -15.71 -22.17
C GLY A 158 7.00 -15.99 -21.38
N ASP A 159 6.82 -15.34 -20.24
CA ASP A 159 5.64 -15.42 -19.40
C ASP A 159 4.66 -14.28 -19.68
N GLY A 160 3.43 -14.62 -19.99
CA GLY A 160 2.37 -13.61 -20.18
C GLY A 160 1.80 -13.12 -18.86
N MET A 161 2.12 -11.91 -18.45
CA MET A 161 1.54 -11.27 -17.26
C MET A 161 0.75 -10.02 -17.63
N ARG A 162 -0.46 -9.86 -17.07
CA ARG A 162 -1.29 -8.68 -17.28
C ARG A 162 -1.27 -7.82 -16.02
N VAL A 163 -0.47 -6.76 -16.04
CA VAL A 163 -0.41 -5.75 -14.99
C VAL A 163 -0.80 -4.41 -15.60
N TYR A 164 -1.90 -3.82 -15.12
CA TYR A 164 -2.39 -2.54 -15.62
C TYR A 164 -2.06 -1.42 -14.62
N PRO A 165 -1.52 -0.29 -15.10
CA PRO A 165 -1.29 0.86 -14.24
C PRO A 165 -2.64 1.47 -13.81
N VAL A 166 -2.79 1.69 -12.50
CA VAL A 166 -3.90 2.45 -11.93
C VAL A 166 -3.35 3.71 -11.29
N LYS A 167 -3.96 4.85 -11.61
CA LYS A 167 -3.55 6.14 -11.09
C LYS A 167 -4.43 6.53 -9.90
N GLY A 168 -3.80 6.71 -8.74
CA GLY A 168 -4.41 7.30 -7.56
C GLY A 168 -3.92 8.72 -7.34
N TYR A 169 -4.71 9.49 -6.58
CA TYR A 169 -4.34 10.83 -6.13
C TYR A 169 -4.39 10.84 -4.61
N SER A 170 -3.42 11.50 -3.99
CA SER A 170 -3.41 11.75 -2.55
C SER A 170 -3.21 13.24 -2.30
N VAL A 171 -3.82 13.73 -1.22
CA VAL A 171 -3.63 15.10 -0.74
C VAL A 171 -3.20 15.01 0.71
N THR A 172 -2.05 15.61 1.02
CA THR A 172 -1.57 15.71 2.39
C THR A 172 -1.95 17.07 2.95
N ILE A 173 -2.66 17.07 4.07
CA ILE A 173 -3.08 18.29 4.78
C ILE A 173 -2.34 18.32 6.11
N TYR A 174 -1.61 19.41 6.36
CA TYR A 174 -0.99 19.63 7.66
C TYR A 174 -2.04 20.19 8.62
N LEU A 175 -2.18 19.55 9.78
CA LEU A 175 -3.16 19.94 10.79
C LEU A 175 -2.50 20.90 11.78
N ASP A 176 -2.88 22.18 11.72
CA ASP A 176 -2.26 23.25 12.51
C ASP A 176 -2.99 23.52 13.83
N ASP A 177 -4.21 22.99 14.01
CA ASP A 177 -5.02 23.22 15.19
C ASP A 177 -5.35 21.94 15.96
N MET A 178 -5.66 22.10 17.27
CA MET A 178 -5.92 20.96 18.16
C MET A 178 -7.20 20.19 17.77
N ILE A 179 -8.18 20.83 17.14
CA ILE A 179 -9.44 20.17 16.75
C ILE A 179 -9.15 19.22 15.60
N SER A 180 -8.44 19.71 14.57
CA SER A 180 -8.04 18.90 13.43
C SER A 180 -7.13 17.75 13.83
N GLN A 181 -6.25 17.93 14.81
CA GLN A 181 -5.37 16.87 15.32
C GLN A 181 -6.10 15.78 16.12
N GLN A 182 -7.27 16.09 16.68
CA GLN A 182 -8.10 15.10 17.40
C GLN A 182 -8.90 14.21 16.44
N ALA A 183 -9.17 14.71 15.24
CA ALA A 183 -9.94 14.03 14.22
C ALA A 183 -9.13 13.04 13.37
N ALA A 184 -7.81 13.10 13.43
CA ALA A 184 -6.91 12.29 12.60
C ALA A 184 -6.55 10.92 13.19
#